data_2d697afeea9b6eff513639e8dd374c00
#
_entry.id   2d697afeea9b6eff513639e8dd374c00
#
_cell.length_a   1.000
_cell.length_b   1.000
_cell.length_c   1.000
_cell.angle_alpha   90.00
_cell.angle_beta   90.00
_cell.angle_gamma   90.00
#
_symmetry.space_group_name_H-M   'P 1'
#
loop_
_entity.id
_entity.type
_entity.pdbx_description
1 polymer ?
#
loop_
_entity_poly.entity_id
_entity_poly.type
_entity_poly.pdbx_seq_one_letter_code
_entity_poly.pdbx_strand_id
1 'polypeptide(L)'
;MLLTVSSFLIVTALVAYISWLRTKNDDLTTSKGYFLAGRGLSGIVIGCSMVLTSLSTEQLIGVNAVSYQNNFSIIAWTVPTVIPLCFLALYMLPKYLRNGYTTIPEFFENRFDRQTRLIMSGLFLVFYLLIVIPTALYTGAIAFNKIFNLETIFGLSYAPVSYTHLRAHET
;
A
#
# COMPACT_ATOMS: atom_id res chain seq x y z
N MET A 1 3.60 -1.87 27.62
CA MET A 1 4.52 -1.21 26.71
C MET A 1 5.72 -2.08 26.31
N LEU A 2 6.55 -2.56 27.23
CA LEU A 2 7.69 -3.45 26.93
C LEU A 2 7.25 -4.72 26.16
N LEU A 3 6.16 -5.33 26.57
CA LEU A 3 5.61 -6.54 25.96
C LEU A 3 5.11 -6.27 24.52
N THR A 4 4.52 -5.11 24.24
CA THR A 4 4.07 -4.73 22.89
C THR A 4 5.27 -4.48 21.97
N VAL A 5 6.29 -3.75 22.44
CA VAL A 5 7.51 -3.50 21.68
C VAL A 5 8.26 -4.79 21.41
N SER A 6 8.42 -5.66 22.42
CA SER A 6 9.12 -6.93 22.24
C SER A 6 8.39 -7.88 21.28
N SER A 7 7.08 -8.00 21.37
CA SER A 7 6.30 -8.82 20.43
C SER A 7 6.40 -8.32 19.02
N PHE A 8 6.34 -7.00 18.81
CA PHE A 8 6.52 -6.38 17.49
C PHE A 8 7.90 -6.68 16.91
N LEU A 9 8.96 -6.48 17.70
CA LEU A 9 10.32 -6.76 17.25
C LEU A 9 10.55 -8.24 16.95
N ILE A 10 10.04 -9.14 17.78
CA ILE A 10 10.17 -10.59 17.57
C ILE A 10 9.47 -11.00 16.27
N VAL A 11 8.23 -10.56 16.05
CA VAL A 11 7.48 -10.90 14.82
C VAL A 11 8.17 -10.33 13.59
N THR A 12 8.62 -9.07 13.65
CA THR A 12 9.32 -8.43 12.52
C THR A 12 10.64 -9.13 12.21
N ALA A 13 11.43 -9.47 13.23
CA ALA A 13 12.68 -10.21 13.06
C ALA A 13 12.45 -11.62 12.49
N LEU A 14 11.40 -12.30 12.92
CA LEU A 14 11.03 -13.63 12.42
C LEU A 14 10.63 -13.56 10.94
N VAL A 15 9.80 -12.59 10.56
CA VAL A 15 9.41 -12.37 9.17
C VAL A 15 10.64 -12.04 8.31
N ALA A 16 11.51 -11.14 8.77
CA ALA A 16 12.73 -10.79 8.08
C ALA A 16 13.65 -12.01 7.89
N TYR A 17 13.81 -12.84 8.91
CA TYR A 17 14.62 -14.06 8.88
C TYR A 17 14.06 -15.08 7.88
N ILE A 18 12.76 -15.34 7.90
CA ILE A 18 12.10 -16.24 6.95
C ILE A 18 12.23 -15.72 5.53
N SER A 19 12.03 -14.43 5.32
CA SER A 19 12.18 -13.77 4.02
C SER A 19 13.61 -13.94 3.50
N TRP A 20 14.62 -13.65 4.32
CA TRP A 20 16.01 -13.81 3.96
C TRP A 20 16.37 -15.25 3.59
N LEU A 21 15.88 -16.24 4.36
CA LEU A 21 16.09 -17.66 4.04
C LEU A 21 15.49 -18.06 2.69
N ARG A 22 14.35 -17.47 2.32
CA ARG A 22 13.66 -17.81 1.06
C ARG A 22 14.28 -17.12 -0.16
N THR A 23 14.78 -15.89 0.01
CA THR A 23 15.34 -15.08 -1.10
C THR A 23 16.87 -15.18 -1.24
N LYS A 24 17.53 -15.82 -0.30
CA LYS A 24 19.01 -15.92 -0.27
C LYS A 24 19.62 -16.54 -1.55
N ASN A 25 18.89 -17.39 -2.26
CA ASN A 25 19.34 -18.06 -3.47
C ASN A 25 18.83 -17.41 -4.77
N ASP A 26 18.04 -16.33 -4.66
CA ASP A 26 17.49 -15.63 -5.81
C ASP A 26 18.54 -14.67 -6.39
N ASP A 27 18.63 -14.63 -7.72
CA ASP A 27 19.52 -13.71 -8.42
C ASP A 27 18.92 -12.31 -8.44
N LEU A 28 19.28 -11.51 -7.43
CA LEU A 28 18.83 -10.12 -7.26
C LEU A 28 19.65 -9.11 -8.09
N THR A 29 20.66 -9.57 -8.83
CA THR A 29 21.52 -8.69 -9.63
C THR A 29 20.85 -8.21 -10.92
N THR A 30 19.85 -8.95 -11.39
CA THR A 30 19.10 -8.59 -12.59
C THR A 30 17.82 -7.81 -12.23
N SER A 31 17.45 -6.82 -13.07
CA SER A 31 16.21 -6.06 -12.91
C SER A 31 14.97 -6.97 -12.84
N LYS A 32 14.95 -8.07 -13.62
CA LYS A 32 13.86 -9.07 -13.58
C LYS A 32 13.86 -9.88 -12.29
N GLY A 33 15.02 -10.24 -11.75
CA GLY A 33 15.13 -10.93 -10.47
C GLY A 33 14.65 -10.06 -9.32
N TYR A 34 15.08 -8.80 -9.31
CA TYR A 34 14.72 -7.86 -8.24
C TYR A 34 13.23 -7.50 -8.22
N PHE A 35 12.65 -7.08 -9.36
CA PHE A 35 11.25 -6.60 -9.40
C PHE A 35 10.21 -7.71 -9.60
N LEU A 36 10.56 -8.84 -10.20
CA LEU A 36 9.62 -9.89 -10.54
C LEU A 36 9.88 -11.21 -9.79
N ALA A 37 10.79 -11.21 -8.81
CA ALA A 37 11.22 -12.40 -8.07
C ALA A 37 11.48 -13.60 -9.01
N GLY A 38 12.12 -13.35 -10.16
CA GLY A 38 12.40 -14.35 -11.18
C GLY A 38 11.17 -15.04 -11.79
N ARG A 39 9.94 -14.57 -11.52
CA ARG A 39 8.64 -15.20 -11.87
C ARG A 39 8.47 -16.60 -11.27
N GLY A 40 9.19 -16.95 -10.21
CA GLY A 40 9.16 -18.27 -9.56
C GLY A 40 8.11 -18.40 -8.45
N LEU A 41 7.36 -17.35 -8.12
CA LEU A 41 6.40 -17.36 -7.04
C LEU A 41 5.12 -18.12 -7.41
N SER A 42 4.61 -18.94 -6.47
CA SER A 42 3.33 -19.62 -6.66
C SER A 42 2.16 -18.62 -6.62
N GLY A 43 1.05 -18.94 -7.31
CA GLY A 43 -0.14 -18.08 -7.36
C GLY A 43 -0.71 -17.75 -5.98
N ILE A 44 -0.61 -18.67 -5.01
CA ILE A 44 -1.06 -18.45 -3.62
C ILE A 44 -0.20 -17.38 -2.96
N VAL A 45 1.12 -17.44 -3.10
CA VAL A 45 2.04 -16.44 -2.52
C VAL A 45 1.80 -15.07 -3.13
N ILE A 46 1.61 -15.00 -4.45
CA ILE A 46 1.27 -13.74 -5.13
C ILE A 46 -0.06 -13.19 -4.62
N GLY A 47 -1.10 -14.03 -4.51
CA GLY A 47 -2.40 -13.61 -3.99
C GLY A 47 -2.32 -13.08 -2.55
N CYS A 48 -1.65 -13.79 -1.65
CA CYS A 48 -1.41 -13.34 -0.27
C CYS A 48 -0.63 -12.02 -0.23
N SER A 49 0.40 -11.87 -1.06
CA SER A 49 1.18 -10.65 -1.15
C SER A 49 0.32 -9.46 -1.61
N MET A 50 -0.53 -9.66 -2.61
CA MET A 50 -1.45 -8.61 -3.08
C MET A 50 -2.44 -8.18 -1.98
N VAL A 51 -3.02 -9.14 -1.26
CA VAL A 51 -3.92 -8.83 -0.12
C VAL A 51 -3.19 -8.05 0.96
N LEU A 52 -1.99 -8.50 1.36
CA LEU A 52 -1.19 -7.81 2.39
C LEU A 52 -0.77 -6.40 1.94
N THR A 53 -0.43 -6.21 0.68
CA THR A 53 -0.09 -4.90 0.12
C THR A 53 -1.29 -3.94 0.11
N SER A 54 -2.50 -4.48 -0.05
CA SER A 54 -3.74 -3.70 -0.01
C SER A 54 -4.18 -3.34 1.41
N LEU A 55 -3.74 -4.09 2.43
CA LEU A 55 -4.02 -3.83 3.84
C LEU A 55 -3.09 -2.73 4.38
N SER A 56 -3.43 -1.48 4.07
CA SER A 56 -2.72 -0.31 4.63
C SER A 56 -3.28 0.11 5.98
N THR A 57 -2.53 0.95 6.70
CA THR A 57 -3.01 1.60 7.94
C THR A 57 -4.26 2.45 7.70
N GLU A 58 -4.40 3.02 6.51
CA GLU A 58 -5.59 3.74 6.08
C GLU A 58 -6.82 2.82 6.05
N GLN A 59 -6.68 1.61 5.52
CA GLN A 59 -7.76 0.61 5.52
C GLN A 59 -8.15 0.18 6.94
N LEU A 60 -7.18 -0.09 7.78
CA LEU A 60 -7.43 -0.59 9.14
C LEU A 60 -7.96 0.49 10.08
N ILE A 61 -7.50 1.72 9.98
CA ILE A 61 -7.86 2.81 10.90
C ILE A 61 -8.86 3.77 10.25
N GLY A 62 -8.56 4.28 9.04
CA GLY A 62 -9.38 5.27 8.37
C GLY A 62 -10.77 4.75 8.00
N VAL A 63 -10.83 3.59 7.32
CA VAL A 63 -12.11 2.98 6.94
C VAL A 63 -12.95 2.60 8.15
N ASN A 64 -12.34 2.07 9.21
CA ASN A 64 -13.05 1.76 10.45
C ASN A 64 -13.58 3.02 11.15
N ALA A 65 -12.79 4.09 11.21
CA ALA A 65 -13.24 5.36 11.78
C ALA A 65 -14.43 5.97 11.02
N VAL A 66 -14.35 5.98 9.68
CA VAL A 66 -15.45 6.46 8.83
C VAL A 66 -16.69 5.58 8.97
N SER A 67 -16.54 4.27 9.05
CA SER A 67 -17.66 3.34 9.28
C SER A 67 -18.36 3.61 10.60
N TYR A 68 -17.61 3.90 11.64
CA TYR A 68 -18.16 4.19 12.96
C TYR A 68 -18.91 5.55 12.99
N GLN A 69 -18.33 6.57 12.34
CA GLN A 69 -18.93 7.92 12.32
C GLN A 69 -20.14 8.04 11.40
N ASN A 70 -20.13 7.33 10.26
CA ASN A 70 -21.11 7.48 9.18
C ASN A 70 -21.98 6.23 8.96
N ASN A 71 -22.29 5.47 10.02
CA ASN A 71 -23.22 4.33 9.98
C ASN A 71 -22.97 3.36 8.80
N PHE A 72 -21.72 2.88 8.63
CA PHE A 72 -21.34 1.95 7.57
C PHE A 72 -21.51 2.46 6.13
N SER A 73 -21.65 3.76 5.90
CA SER A 73 -21.77 4.35 4.56
C SER A 73 -20.59 3.98 3.64
N ILE A 74 -19.43 3.64 4.21
CA ILE A 74 -18.24 3.19 3.48
C ILE A 74 -18.47 1.91 2.68
N ILE A 75 -19.48 1.09 3.03
CA ILE A 75 -19.86 -0.12 2.30
C ILE A 75 -20.32 0.24 0.88
N ALA A 76 -21.05 1.35 0.73
CA ALA A 76 -21.49 1.85 -0.57
C ALA A 76 -20.32 2.21 -1.50
N TRP A 77 -19.15 2.50 -0.93
CA TRP A 77 -17.91 2.75 -1.68
C TRP A 77 -17.11 1.48 -1.95
N THR A 78 -16.99 0.60 -0.97
CA THR A 78 -16.12 -0.58 -1.05
C THR A 78 -16.74 -1.74 -1.85
N VAL A 79 -18.03 -2.01 -1.70
CA VAL A 79 -18.68 -3.14 -2.37
C VAL A 79 -18.70 -2.99 -3.90
N PRO A 80 -19.05 -1.84 -4.49
CA PRO A 80 -19.01 -1.69 -5.95
C PRO A 80 -17.63 -1.85 -6.57
N THR A 81 -16.53 -1.67 -5.82
CA THR A 81 -15.17 -1.84 -6.34
C THR A 81 -14.83 -3.30 -6.69
N VAL A 82 -15.57 -4.27 -6.15
CA VAL A 82 -15.39 -5.69 -6.46
C VAL A 82 -15.67 -5.98 -7.94
N ILE A 83 -16.66 -5.31 -8.54
CA ILE A 83 -17.04 -5.53 -9.94
C ILE A 83 -15.89 -5.18 -10.90
N PRO A 84 -15.32 -3.95 -10.88
CA PRO A 84 -14.18 -3.62 -11.74
C PRO A 84 -12.94 -4.45 -11.42
N LEU A 85 -12.75 -4.90 -10.18
CA LEU A 85 -11.64 -5.76 -9.79
C LEU A 85 -11.75 -7.16 -10.42
N CYS A 86 -12.96 -7.74 -10.44
CA CYS A 86 -13.23 -8.99 -11.14
C CYS A 86 -13.02 -8.84 -12.65
N PHE A 87 -13.50 -7.74 -13.26
CA PHE A 87 -13.27 -7.47 -14.67
C PHE A 87 -11.78 -7.34 -15.00
N LEU A 88 -11.02 -6.63 -14.16
CA LEU A 88 -9.58 -6.49 -14.30
C LEU A 88 -8.87 -7.84 -14.21
N ALA A 89 -9.24 -8.67 -13.22
CA ALA A 89 -8.61 -9.98 -13.00
C ALA A 89 -8.92 -10.97 -14.13
N LEU A 90 -10.16 -11.01 -14.60
CA LEU A 90 -10.60 -12.02 -15.59
C LEU A 90 -10.30 -11.62 -17.04
N TYR A 91 -10.36 -10.34 -17.34
CA TYR A 91 -10.24 -9.85 -18.71
C TYR A 91 -8.93 -9.11 -18.98
N MET A 92 -8.56 -8.17 -18.14
CA MET A 92 -7.37 -7.34 -18.38
C MET A 92 -6.07 -8.07 -18.04
N LEU A 93 -6.00 -8.72 -16.87
CA LEU A 93 -4.79 -9.37 -16.41
C LEU A 93 -4.27 -10.44 -17.38
N PRO A 94 -5.07 -11.34 -17.98
CA PRO A 94 -4.60 -12.27 -18.97
C PRO A 94 -3.99 -11.60 -20.21
N LYS A 95 -4.55 -10.46 -20.63
CA LYS A 95 -4.00 -9.68 -21.76
C LYS A 95 -2.65 -9.06 -21.41
N TYR A 96 -2.50 -8.51 -20.21
CA TYR A 96 -1.22 -7.97 -19.74
C TYR A 96 -0.15 -9.05 -19.69
N LEU A 97 -0.48 -10.21 -19.13
CA LEU A 97 0.47 -11.32 -19.00
C LEU A 97 0.88 -11.91 -20.36
N ARG A 98 -0.06 -12.03 -21.30
CA ARG A 98 0.25 -12.54 -22.66
C ARG A 98 1.16 -11.59 -23.44
N ASN A 99 0.99 -10.30 -23.28
CA ASN A 99 1.83 -9.29 -23.93
C ASN A 99 3.13 -8.98 -23.19
N GLY A 100 3.33 -9.57 -22.00
CA GLY A 100 4.54 -9.39 -21.21
C GLY A 100 4.70 -8.02 -20.57
N TYR A 101 3.62 -7.23 -20.48
CA TYR A 101 3.67 -5.90 -19.86
C TYR A 101 3.97 -6.02 -18.36
N THR A 102 4.90 -5.20 -17.88
CA THR A 102 5.31 -5.17 -16.48
C THR A 102 4.68 -4.01 -15.72
N THR A 103 4.30 -2.95 -16.44
CA THR A 103 3.74 -1.72 -15.84
C THR A 103 2.57 -1.18 -16.65
N ILE A 104 1.65 -0.46 -15.97
CA ILE A 104 0.53 0.21 -16.64
C ILE A 104 0.99 1.26 -17.67
N PRO A 105 1.99 2.12 -17.38
CA PRO A 105 2.50 3.06 -18.39
C PRO A 105 3.07 2.38 -19.64
N GLU A 106 3.68 1.22 -19.51
CA GLU A 106 4.18 0.44 -20.66
C GLU A 106 3.05 -0.03 -21.58
N PHE A 107 1.90 -0.41 -21.01
CA PHE A 107 0.72 -0.72 -21.80
C PHE A 107 0.24 0.48 -22.61
N PHE A 108 0.25 1.68 -22.02
CA PHE A 108 -0.15 2.91 -22.73
C PHE A 108 0.84 3.27 -23.85
N GLU A 109 2.15 3.05 -23.65
CA GLU A 109 3.15 3.25 -24.71
C GLU A 109 2.89 2.37 -25.92
N ASN A 110 2.60 1.08 -25.68
CA ASN A 110 2.36 0.14 -26.78
C ASN A 110 1.00 0.33 -27.47
N ARG A 111 0.04 0.96 -26.78
CA ARG A 111 -1.28 1.21 -27.37
C ARG A 111 -1.39 2.56 -28.08
N PHE A 112 -0.68 3.55 -27.60
CA PHE A 112 -0.72 4.93 -28.11
C PHE A 112 0.67 5.36 -28.55
N ASP A 113 1.42 6.01 -27.66
CA ASP A 113 2.75 6.52 -27.93
C ASP A 113 3.59 6.71 -26.66
N ARG A 114 4.87 7.06 -26.87
CA ARG A 114 5.82 7.33 -25.79
C ARG A 114 5.43 8.58 -24.96
N GLN A 115 4.78 9.57 -25.58
CA GLN A 115 4.36 10.78 -24.87
C GLN A 115 3.27 10.44 -23.85
N THR A 116 2.29 9.62 -24.24
CA THR A 116 1.24 9.13 -23.35
C THR A 116 1.82 8.37 -22.14
N ARG A 117 2.84 7.53 -22.36
CA ARG A 117 3.56 6.88 -21.26
C ARG A 117 4.15 7.88 -20.27
N LEU A 118 4.84 8.93 -20.77
CA LEU A 118 5.47 9.95 -19.93
C LEU A 118 4.45 10.75 -19.13
N ILE A 119 3.35 11.17 -19.77
CA ILE A 119 2.26 11.89 -19.12
C ILE A 119 1.64 11.02 -18.01
N MET A 120 1.29 9.78 -18.32
CA MET A 120 0.71 8.86 -17.33
C MET A 120 1.65 8.58 -16.18
N SER A 121 2.94 8.36 -16.45
CA SER A 121 3.93 8.16 -15.39
C SER A 121 4.08 9.40 -14.50
N GLY A 122 4.09 10.59 -15.09
CA GLY A 122 4.13 11.85 -14.35
C GLY A 122 2.89 12.07 -13.47
N LEU A 123 1.70 11.82 -14.01
CA LEU A 123 0.45 11.90 -13.25
C LEU A 123 0.44 10.93 -12.06
N PHE A 124 0.83 9.67 -12.27
CA PHE A 124 0.95 8.70 -11.16
C PHE A 124 1.95 9.15 -10.13
N LEU A 125 3.12 9.66 -10.54
CA LEU A 125 4.15 10.12 -9.61
C LEU A 125 3.63 11.28 -8.75
N VAL A 126 3.00 12.28 -9.36
CA VAL A 126 2.40 13.42 -8.65
C VAL A 126 1.31 12.96 -7.69
N PHE A 127 0.42 12.07 -8.14
CA PHE A 127 -0.65 11.52 -7.31
C PHE A 127 -0.10 10.77 -6.08
N TYR A 128 0.89 9.90 -6.27
CA TYR A 128 1.50 9.18 -5.17
C TYR A 128 2.21 10.11 -4.19
N LEU A 129 2.94 11.09 -4.69
CA LEU A 129 3.74 12.01 -3.87
C LEU A 129 2.87 12.97 -3.06
N LEU A 130 1.78 13.48 -3.64
CA LEU A 130 0.94 14.49 -2.98
C LEU A 130 -0.22 13.90 -2.17
N ILE A 131 -0.72 12.73 -2.53
CA ILE A 131 -1.91 12.17 -1.90
C ILE A 131 -1.59 10.90 -1.13
N VAL A 132 -1.05 9.87 -1.80
CA VAL A 132 -0.92 8.54 -1.20
C VAL A 132 0.13 8.53 -0.07
N ILE A 133 1.32 9.09 -0.31
CA ILE A 133 2.41 9.09 0.67
C ILE A 133 2.05 9.91 1.92
N PRO A 134 1.58 11.17 1.81
CA PRO A 134 1.20 11.95 3.00
C PRO A 134 0.08 11.29 3.81
N THR A 135 -0.93 10.75 3.15
CA THR A 135 -2.05 10.06 3.83
C THR A 135 -1.57 8.81 4.58
N ALA A 136 -0.73 7.99 3.94
CA ALA A 136 -0.18 6.80 4.56
C ALA A 136 0.74 7.13 5.75
N LEU A 137 1.60 8.16 5.62
CA LEU A 137 2.46 8.61 6.71
C LEU A 137 1.65 9.18 7.90
N TYR A 138 0.61 9.95 7.61
CA TYR A 138 -0.25 10.53 8.64
C TYR A 138 -1.01 9.44 9.42
N THR A 139 -1.68 8.53 8.73
CA THR A 139 -2.41 7.43 9.37
C THR A 139 -1.46 6.47 10.10
N GLY A 140 -0.28 6.22 9.53
CA GLY A 140 0.78 5.46 10.17
C GLY A 140 1.26 6.11 11.47
N ALA A 141 1.53 7.42 11.45
CA ALA A 141 1.96 8.16 12.64
C ALA A 141 0.93 8.10 13.77
N ILE A 142 -0.36 8.25 13.45
CA ILE A 142 -1.46 8.10 14.43
C ILE A 142 -1.47 6.69 15.02
N ALA A 143 -1.34 5.66 14.18
CA ALA A 143 -1.31 4.27 14.63
C ALA A 143 -0.15 4.00 15.58
N PHE A 144 1.05 4.39 15.20
CA PHE A 144 2.26 4.23 16.02
C PHE A 144 2.16 4.98 17.33
N ASN A 145 1.66 6.22 17.31
CA ASN A 145 1.48 6.99 18.54
C ASN A 145 0.50 6.31 19.49
N LYS A 146 -0.63 5.79 18.99
CA LYS A 146 -1.62 5.06 19.78
C LYS A 146 -1.07 3.76 20.38
N ILE A 147 -0.24 3.03 19.64
CA ILE A 147 0.30 1.72 20.07
C ILE A 147 1.47 1.90 21.04
N PHE A 148 2.39 2.81 20.73
CA PHE A 148 3.65 2.96 21.45
C PHE A 148 3.71 4.16 22.39
N ASN A 149 2.68 5.01 22.40
CA ASN A 149 2.60 6.23 23.20
C ASN A 149 3.85 7.12 23.05
N LEU A 150 4.19 7.43 21.80
CA LEU A 150 5.42 8.12 21.43
C LEU A 150 5.53 9.53 22.03
N GLU A 151 4.41 10.18 22.32
CA GLU A 151 4.36 11.46 23.02
C GLU A 151 5.07 11.39 24.38
N THR A 152 4.85 10.29 25.09
CA THR A 152 5.47 10.08 26.42
C THR A 152 6.96 9.77 26.33
N ILE A 153 7.39 9.14 25.22
CA ILE A 153 8.79 8.69 25.06
C ILE A 153 9.68 9.82 24.52
N PHE A 154 9.20 10.56 23.53
CA PHE A 154 9.99 11.56 22.81
C PHE A 154 9.63 13.01 23.14
N GLY A 155 8.58 13.23 23.95
CA GLY A 155 8.08 14.58 24.25
C GLY A 155 7.57 15.33 23.02
N LEU A 156 7.33 14.62 21.93
CA LEU A 156 6.87 15.18 20.66
C LEU A 156 5.33 15.16 20.65
N SER A 157 4.72 16.33 20.89
CA SER A 157 3.28 16.47 20.71
C SER A 157 2.95 16.51 19.22
N TYR A 158 2.26 15.47 18.72
CA TYR A 158 1.70 15.44 17.36
C TYR A 158 0.41 16.28 17.23
N ALA A 159 -0.05 16.85 18.33
CA ALA A 159 -1.25 17.66 18.41
C ALA A 159 -1.29 18.88 17.45
N PRO A 160 -0.18 19.65 17.24
CA PRO A 160 -0.26 20.86 16.42
C PRO A 160 -0.59 20.61 14.95
N VAL A 161 -0.13 19.48 14.36
CA VAL A 161 -0.32 19.21 12.92
C VAL A 161 -1.72 18.67 12.63
N SER A 162 -2.29 17.88 13.54
CA SER A 162 -3.62 17.29 13.41
C SER A 162 -4.74 18.31 13.61
N TYR A 163 -4.59 19.20 14.59
CA TYR A 163 -5.64 20.19 14.91
C TYR A 163 -5.73 21.35 13.92
N THR A 164 -4.63 21.75 13.30
CA THR A 164 -4.66 22.85 12.31
C THR A 164 -5.37 22.45 11.02
N HIS A 165 -5.26 21.19 10.58
CA HIS A 165 -5.97 20.71 9.39
C HIS A 165 -7.46 20.40 9.64
N LEU A 166 -7.83 19.87 10.81
CA LEU A 166 -9.22 19.58 11.15
C LEU A 166 -10.02 20.86 11.44
N ARG A 167 -9.40 21.87 12.05
CA ARG A 167 -10.08 23.15 12.36
C ARG A 167 -10.27 24.05 11.14
N ALA A 168 -9.51 23.88 10.09
CA ALA A 168 -9.68 24.62 8.83
C ALA A 168 -10.93 24.18 8.03
N HIS A 169 -11.55 23.05 8.38
CA HIS A 169 -12.78 22.54 7.77
C HIS A 169 -14.04 22.74 8.61
N GLU A 170 -13.95 23.33 9.82
CA GLU A 170 -15.09 23.58 10.71
C GLU A 170 -15.54 25.05 10.77
N THR A 171 -14.99 25.93 9.91
CA THR A 171 -15.47 27.32 9.77
C THR A 171 -16.14 27.56 8.43
#